data_e772d28945012e0d248d9889e683e962
#
_entry.id   e772d28945012e0d248d9889e683e962
#
_cell.length_a   1.000
_cell.length_b   1.000
_cell.length_c   1.000
_cell.angle_alpha   90.00
_cell.angle_beta   90.00
_cell.angle_gamma   90.00
#
_symmetry.space_group_name_H-M   'P 1'
#
loop_
_entity.id
_entity.type
_entity.pdbx_description
1 polymer ?
#
loop_
_entity_poly.entity_id
_entity_poly.type
_entity_poly.pdbx_seq_one_letter_code
_entity_poly.pdbx_strand_id
1 'polypeptide(L)'
;MKLQAAIDRVTLEQAKDLACQLDPIDDIIEMGTSLIKDYGFYALNKEALGLQHAELLLDAKTIDEGQYEFEKGFETGADILTVMGAASQGTLETTYKVAERYGRQMFIDLMEVNDQKLAAIDQFENAIYGLHHAKDDTGAFDAADSVASFHQKYPQIKRINVAGGIDLNQARKLKAQGIAETVIVGSKIVKAADPVAAAKEFMKEVK
;
A
#
# COMPACT_ATOMS: atom_id res chain seq x y z
N MET A 1 -6.15 -12.11 -6.33
CA MET A 1 -5.30 -11.22 -5.49
C MET A 1 -4.99 -9.99 -6.34
N LYS A 2 -4.93 -8.79 -5.75
CA LYS A 2 -4.55 -7.54 -6.46
C LYS A 2 -3.02 -7.39 -6.55
N LEU A 3 -2.54 -6.66 -7.56
CA LEU A 3 -1.16 -6.20 -7.67
C LEU A 3 -1.10 -4.69 -7.42
N GLN A 4 -0.20 -4.27 -6.54
CA GLN A 4 0.10 -2.87 -6.26
C GLN A 4 1.55 -2.58 -6.65
N ALA A 5 1.75 -1.65 -7.60
CA ALA A 5 3.08 -1.17 -7.95
C ALA A 5 3.46 0.04 -7.09
N ALA A 6 4.52 -0.07 -6.30
CA ALA A 6 5.01 1.00 -5.44
C ALA A 6 6.14 1.78 -6.11
N ILE A 7 5.86 3.03 -6.49
CA ILE A 7 6.80 3.94 -7.15
C ILE A 7 7.48 4.82 -6.10
N ASP A 8 8.80 4.71 -6.00
CA ASP A 8 9.60 5.38 -4.98
C ASP A 8 10.97 5.83 -5.52
N ARG A 9 11.50 6.93 -4.97
CA ARG A 9 12.88 7.42 -5.23
C ARG A 9 13.18 7.65 -6.72
N VAL A 10 12.23 8.27 -7.41
CA VAL A 10 12.33 8.71 -8.79
C VAL A 10 11.97 10.19 -8.88
N THR A 11 12.24 10.85 -10.01
CA THR A 11 11.76 12.23 -10.23
C THR A 11 10.24 12.25 -10.45
N LEU A 12 9.62 13.41 -10.29
CA LEU A 12 8.18 13.57 -10.54
C LEU A 12 7.77 13.17 -11.95
N GLU A 13 8.60 13.53 -12.94
CA GLU A 13 8.37 13.16 -14.34
C GLU A 13 8.42 11.63 -14.54
N GLN A 14 9.45 10.99 -13.98
CA GLN A 14 9.54 9.53 -14.01
C GLN A 14 8.38 8.84 -13.29
N ALA A 15 7.91 9.41 -12.16
CA ALA A 15 6.76 8.88 -11.45
C ALA A 15 5.48 8.94 -12.31
N LYS A 16 5.26 10.06 -13.00
CA LYS A 16 4.13 10.23 -13.93
C LYS A 16 4.20 9.26 -15.11
N ASP A 17 5.37 9.14 -15.72
CA ASP A 17 5.58 8.23 -16.85
C ASP A 17 5.33 6.77 -16.45
N LEU A 18 5.86 6.34 -15.30
CA LEU A 18 5.64 5.00 -14.77
C LEU A 18 4.16 4.77 -14.42
N ALA A 19 3.52 5.72 -13.74
CA ALA A 19 2.11 5.63 -13.40
C ALA A 19 1.23 5.44 -14.64
N CYS A 20 1.43 6.26 -15.66
CA CYS A 20 0.69 6.18 -16.92
C CYS A 20 0.91 4.83 -17.65
N GLN A 21 2.15 4.30 -17.64
CA GLN A 21 2.47 3.03 -18.30
C GLN A 21 1.91 1.81 -17.54
N LEU A 22 1.84 1.88 -16.21
CA LEU A 22 1.40 0.81 -15.35
C LEU A 22 -0.12 0.81 -15.11
N ASP A 23 -0.80 1.96 -15.26
CA ASP A 23 -2.25 2.13 -15.05
C ASP A 23 -3.13 1.05 -15.71
N PRO A 24 -2.90 0.62 -16.98
CA PRO A 24 -3.72 -0.40 -17.61
C PRO A 24 -3.39 -1.84 -17.17
N ILE A 25 -2.41 -2.03 -16.27
CA ILE A 25 -1.89 -3.35 -15.88
C ILE A 25 -2.14 -3.61 -14.40
N ASP A 26 -1.71 -2.70 -13.54
CA ASP A 26 -1.76 -2.85 -12.09
C ASP A 26 -3.13 -2.46 -11.54
N ASP A 27 -3.56 -3.10 -10.45
CA ASP A 27 -4.83 -2.76 -9.80
C ASP A 27 -4.69 -1.48 -8.96
N ILE A 28 -3.50 -1.24 -8.40
CA ILE A 28 -3.19 -0.09 -7.54
C ILE A 28 -1.82 0.48 -7.93
N ILE A 29 -1.74 1.80 -8.12
CA ILE A 29 -0.50 2.55 -8.26
C ILE A 29 -0.26 3.32 -6.97
N GLU A 30 0.90 3.06 -6.36
CA GLU A 30 1.30 3.74 -5.13
C GLU A 30 2.36 4.80 -5.41
N MET A 31 2.10 6.03 -4.96
CA MET A 31 3.13 7.05 -4.79
C MET A 31 3.74 6.90 -3.41
N GLY A 32 4.96 6.34 -3.36
CA GLY A 32 5.64 6.01 -2.11
C GLY A 32 6.00 7.22 -1.27
N THR A 33 6.36 6.98 -0.01
CA THR A 33 6.64 8.02 0.99
C THR A 33 7.68 9.03 0.52
N SER A 34 8.71 8.62 -0.25
CA SER A 34 9.71 9.55 -0.76
C SER A 34 9.10 10.60 -1.69
N LEU A 35 8.18 10.20 -2.57
CA LEU A 35 7.53 11.12 -3.49
C LEU A 35 6.61 12.10 -2.75
N ILE A 36 5.90 11.62 -1.71
CA ILE A 36 5.08 12.50 -0.85
C ILE A 36 5.95 13.57 -0.19
N LYS A 37 7.13 13.20 0.33
CA LYS A 37 8.05 14.12 1.01
C LYS A 37 8.73 15.09 0.06
N ASP A 38 9.05 14.63 -1.16
CA ASP A 38 9.77 15.46 -2.13
C ASP A 38 8.82 16.42 -2.88
N TYR A 39 7.57 16.02 -3.15
CA TYR A 39 6.67 16.77 -4.05
C TYR A 39 5.33 17.16 -3.43
N GLY A 40 4.90 16.53 -2.34
CA GLY A 40 3.62 16.75 -1.67
C GLY A 40 2.41 16.20 -2.45
N PHE A 41 1.26 16.16 -1.79
CA PHE A 41 0.04 15.54 -2.32
C PHE A 41 -0.45 16.18 -3.64
N TYR A 42 -0.42 17.51 -3.74
CA TYR A 42 -0.99 18.20 -4.90
C TYR A 42 -0.24 17.91 -6.21
N ALA A 43 1.07 17.67 -6.16
CA ALA A 43 1.84 17.30 -7.33
C ALA A 43 1.56 15.86 -7.79
N LEU A 44 1.05 15.02 -6.88
CA LEU A 44 0.77 13.60 -7.07
C LEU A 44 -0.73 13.31 -7.20
N ASN A 45 -1.51 14.30 -7.66
CA ASN A 45 -2.95 14.12 -7.84
C ASN A 45 -3.27 13.15 -9.00
N LYS A 46 -4.41 12.46 -8.90
CA LYS A 46 -4.82 11.40 -9.82
C LYS A 46 -4.86 11.85 -11.29
N GLU A 47 -5.34 13.08 -11.54
CA GLU A 47 -5.42 13.67 -12.89
C GLU A 47 -4.02 13.93 -13.46
N ALA A 48 -3.12 14.56 -12.69
CA ALA A 48 -1.74 14.84 -13.11
C ALA A 48 -0.90 13.59 -13.35
N LEU A 49 -1.23 12.47 -12.70
CA LEU A 49 -0.64 11.16 -12.92
C LEU A 49 -1.25 10.41 -14.11
N GLY A 50 -2.36 10.90 -14.67
CA GLY A 50 -3.04 10.31 -15.82
C GLY A 50 -3.74 8.98 -15.55
N LEU A 51 -4.04 8.65 -14.29
CA LEU A 51 -4.65 7.37 -13.92
C LEU A 51 -6.13 7.29 -14.32
N GLN A 52 -6.49 6.28 -15.09
CA GLN A 52 -7.83 6.03 -15.61
C GLN A 52 -8.44 4.74 -15.06
N HIS A 53 -7.61 3.74 -14.71
CA HIS A 53 -8.02 2.37 -14.39
C HIS A 53 -7.62 1.98 -12.97
N ALA A 54 -6.36 2.21 -12.59
CA ALA A 54 -5.83 1.84 -11.29
C ALA A 54 -6.36 2.75 -10.16
N GLU A 55 -6.47 2.18 -8.96
CA GLU A 55 -6.63 2.97 -7.73
C GLU A 55 -5.31 3.71 -7.42
N LEU A 56 -5.41 4.97 -6.99
CA LEU A 56 -4.26 5.74 -6.51
C LEU A 56 -4.11 5.55 -5.00
N LEU A 57 -2.95 5.05 -4.58
CA LEU A 57 -2.55 5.06 -3.18
C LEU A 57 -1.46 6.11 -2.95
N LEU A 58 -1.64 6.97 -1.95
CA LEU A 58 -0.60 7.88 -1.47
C LEU A 58 -0.06 7.38 -0.12
N ASP A 59 1.23 6.99 -0.11
CA ASP A 59 1.88 6.46 1.09
C ASP A 59 2.33 7.59 2.04
N ALA A 60 1.33 8.25 2.65
CA ALA A 60 1.52 9.40 3.55
C ALA A 60 2.25 9.02 4.83
N LYS A 61 2.05 7.78 5.32
CA LYS A 61 2.51 7.32 6.64
C LYS A 61 2.13 8.31 7.74
N THR A 62 0.88 8.78 7.69
CA THR A 62 0.34 9.70 8.69
C THR A 62 0.57 9.18 10.09
N ILE A 63 1.12 10.01 10.98
CA ILE A 63 1.37 9.68 12.39
C ILE A 63 0.61 10.63 13.34
N ASP A 64 0.31 11.82 12.87
CA ASP A 64 -0.43 12.87 13.58
C ASP A 64 -1.19 13.72 12.54
N GLU A 65 -2.00 14.72 12.98
CA GLU A 65 -2.80 15.59 12.09
C GLU A 65 -3.69 14.81 11.10
N GLY A 66 -4.20 13.64 11.53
CA GLY A 66 -4.87 12.65 10.69
C GLY A 66 -6.05 13.19 9.90
N GLN A 67 -6.86 14.12 10.47
CA GLN A 67 -7.95 14.75 9.73
C GLN A 67 -7.41 15.59 8.57
N TYR A 68 -6.45 16.46 8.84
CA TYR A 68 -5.90 17.36 7.84
C TYR A 68 -5.23 16.60 6.69
N GLU A 69 -4.34 15.64 7.02
CA GLU A 69 -3.60 14.89 6.01
C GLU A 69 -4.53 14.03 5.13
N PHE A 70 -5.53 13.35 5.74
CA PHE A 70 -6.45 12.50 4.99
C PHE A 70 -7.41 13.32 4.11
N GLU A 71 -7.93 14.47 4.63
CA GLU A 71 -8.73 15.38 3.80
C GLU A 71 -7.92 15.88 2.61
N LYS A 72 -6.69 16.36 2.82
CA LYS A 72 -5.83 16.87 1.74
C LYS A 72 -5.43 15.78 0.74
N GLY A 73 -5.12 14.59 1.21
CA GLY A 73 -4.81 13.47 0.34
C GLY A 73 -6.01 13.06 -0.53
N PHE A 74 -7.21 12.94 0.04
CA PHE A 74 -8.41 12.57 -0.74
C PHE A 74 -8.89 13.67 -1.69
N GLU A 75 -8.67 14.96 -1.36
CA GLU A 75 -8.92 16.08 -2.28
C GLU A 75 -8.12 15.98 -3.59
N THR A 76 -7.00 15.27 -3.60
CA THR A 76 -6.20 15.01 -4.82
C THR A 76 -6.71 13.86 -5.68
N GLY A 77 -7.82 13.24 -5.28
CA GLY A 77 -8.39 12.08 -5.98
C GLY A 77 -7.78 10.75 -5.59
N ALA A 78 -6.98 10.70 -4.52
CA ALA A 78 -6.49 9.42 -3.99
C ALA A 78 -7.65 8.51 -3.57
N ASP A 79 -7.50 7.21 -3.81
CA ASP A 79 -8.47 6.19 -3.43
C ASP A 79 -8.11 5.57 -2.08
N ILE A 80 -6.80 5.56 -1.75
CA ILE A 80 -6.25 4.94 -0.54
C ILE A 80 -5.18 5.86 0.06
N LEU A 81 -5.24 6.06 1.39
CA LEU A 81 -4.20 6.78 2.14
C LEU A 81 -3.65 5.92 3.27
N THR A 82 -2.35 6.01 3.51
CA THR A 82 -1.71 5.24 4.59
C THR A 82 -1.60 6.04 5.88
N VAL A 83 -1.85 5.35 7.00
CA VAL A 83 -1.60 5.81 8.36
C VAL A 83 -0.73 4.79 9.07
N MET A 84 0.20 5.23 9.90
CA MET A 84 0.99 4.32 10.72
C MET A 84 0.14 3.69 11.82
N GLY A 85 0.13 2.37 11.91
CA GLY A 85 -0.52 1.65 13.01
C GLY A 85 0.06 2.03 14.39
N ALA A 86 1.30 2.53 14.41
CA ALA A 86 1.95 3.08 15.60
C ALA A 86 1.40 4.45 16.06
N ALA A 87 0.58 5.12 15.24
CA ALA A 87 -0.06 6.40 15.58
C ALA A 87 -0.98 6.27 16.81
N SER A 88 -1.38 7.41 17.39
CA SER A 88 -2.31 7.41 18.52
C SER A 88 -3.65 6.78 18.12
N GLN A 89 -4.38 6.22 19.10
CA GLN A 89 -5.71 5.68 18.86
C GLN A 89 -6.64 6.76 18.26
N GLY A 90 -6.54 7.99 18.77
CA GLY A 90 -7.34 9.12 18.26
C GLY A 90 -7.02 9.48 16.81
N THR A 91 -5.74 9.38 16.41
CA THR A 91 -5.33 9.59 14.99
C THR A 91 -5.95 8.51 14.10
N LEU A 92 -5.86 7.23 14.49
CA LEU A 92 -6.43 6.11 13.72
C LEU A 92 -7.95 6.21 13.59
N GLU A 93 -8.66 6.54 14.68
CA GLU A 93 -10.11 6.74 14.64
C GLU A 93 -10.50 7.94 13.76
N THR A 94 -9.71 9.00 13.80
CA THR A 94 -9.96 10.20 12.98
C THR A 94 -9.74 9.91 11.50
N THR A 95 -8.62 9.29 11.14
CA THR A 95 -8.33 8.91 9.75
C THR A 95 -9.36 7.94 9.20
N TYR A 96 -9.81 6.97 10.00
CA TYR A 96 -10.87 6.04 9.62
C TYR A 96 -12.19 6.76 9.30
N LYS A 97 -12.63 7.68 10.20
CA LYS A 97 -13.84 8.48 9.98
C LYS A 97 -13.76 9.37 8.74
N VAL A 98 -12.58 9.93 8.47
CA VAL A 98 -12.37 10.73 7.24
C VAL A 98 -12.47 9.82 6.01
N ALA A 99 -11.82 8.66 6.00
CA ALA A 99 -11.91 7.71 4.89
C ALA A 99 -13.36 7.29 4.61
N GLU A 100 -14.12 6.91 5.63
CA GLU A 100 -15.54 6.57 5.51
C GLU A 100 -16.37 7.73 4.94
N ARG A 101 -16.15 8.98 5.44
CA ARG A 101 -16.87 10.17 4.96
C ARG A 101 -16.61 10.47 3.49
N TYR A 102 -15.38 10.22 3.00
CA TYR A 102 -15.03 10.39 1.59
C TYR A 102 -15.41 9.19 0.72
N GLY A 103 -15.89 8.08 1.30
CA GLY A 103 -16.10 6.82 0.60
C GLY A 103 -14.79 6.24 0.04
N ARG A 104 -13.70 6.44 0.76
CA ARG A 104 -12.33 6.06 0.39
C ARG A 104 -11.76 5.07 1.41
N GLN A 105 -10.53 4.60 1.19
CA GLN A 105 -9.94 3.52 1.97
C GLN A 105 -8.80 4.02 2.86
N MET A 106 -8.79 3.55 4.11
CA MET A 106 -7.67 3.71 5.03
C MET A 106 -6.79 2.46 4.96
N PHE A 107 -5.48 2.67 4.79
CA PHE A 107 -4.47 1.61 4.89
C PHE A 107 -3.65 1.82 6.16
N ILE A 108 -3.66 0.86 7.06
CA ILE A 108 -2.88 0.87 8.30
C ILE A 108 -1.57 0.13 8.06
N ASP A 109 -0.45 0.85 8.01
CA ASP A 109 0.89 0.27 7.95
C ASP A 109 1.26 -0.29 9.33
N LEU A 110 1.47 -1.60 9.42
CA LEU A 110 1.75 -2.29 10.69
C LEU A 110 3.23 -2.30 11.09
N MET A 111 4.06 -1.51 10.41
CA MET A 111 5.46 -1.32 10.82
C MET A 111 5.51 -0.78 12.26
N GLU A 112 6.37 -1.37 13.10
CA GLU A 112 6.54 -1.04 14.52
C GLU A 112 5.26 -1.21 15.39
N VAL A 113 4.31 -2.05 14.95
CA VAL A 113 3.10 -2.36 15.71
C VAL A 113 3.28 -3.68 16.45
N ASN A 114 3.23 -3.63 17.79
CA ASN A 114 3.23 -4.83 18.62
C ASN A 114 1.81 -5.40 18.80
N ASP A 115 1.72 -6.60 19.35
CA ASP A 115 0.45 -7.31 19.55
C ASP A 115 -0.56 -6.53 20.41
N GLN A 116 -0.09 -5.85 21.46
CA GLN A 116 -0.96 -5.06 22.35
C GLN A 116 -1.61 -3.91 21.57
N LYS A 117 -0.83 -3.22 20.74
CA LYS A 117 -1.33 -2.15 19.89
C LYS A 117 -2.26 -2.68 18.82
N LEU A 118 -1.89 -3.81 18.19
CA LEU A 118 -2.71 -4.40 17.13
C LEU A 118 -4.10 -4.81 17.66
N ALA A 119 -4.17 -5.43 18.83
CA ALA A 119 -5.46 -5.77 19.46
C ALA A 119 -6.35 -4.55 19.77
N ALA A 120 -5.77 -3.35 19.91
CA ALA A 120 -6.53 -2.12 20.10
C ALA A 120 -7.02 -1.49 18.79
N ILE A 121 -6.47 -1.91 17.62
CA ILE A 121 -6.76 -1.30 16.32
C ILE A 121 -7.31 -2.28 15.28
N ASP A 122 -7.58 -3.54 15.65
CA ASP A 122 -8.07 -4.60 14.75
C ASP A 122 -9.58 -4.50 14.42
N GLN A 123 -10.25 -3.47 14.96
CA GLN A 123 -11.69 -3.25 14.84
C GLN A 123 -12.12 -2.39 13.65
N PHE A 124 -11.19 -1.87 12.86
CA PHE A 124 -11.53 -1.06 11.68
C PHE A 124 -11.87 -1.98 10.49
N GLU A 125 -13.13 -2.40 10.40
CA GLU A 125 -13.59 -3.46 9.48
C GLU A 125 -13.27 -3.22 8.01
N ASN A 126 -13.34 -1.97 7.55
CA ASN A 126 -13.08 -1.61 6.15
C ASN A 126 -11.62 -1.20 5.89
N ALA A 127 -10.79 -1.12 6.92
CA ALA A 127 -9.39 -0.76 6.75
C ALA A 127 -8.58 -1.91 6.15
N ILE A 128 -7.56 -1.54 5.38
CA ILE A 128 -6.54 -2.45 4.88
C ILE A 128 -5.41 -2.50 5.93
N TYR A 129 -4.94 -3.69 6.25
CA TYR A 129 -3.81 -3.88 7.17
C TYR A 129 -2.59 -4.35 6.40
N GLY A 130 -1.55 -3.53 6.41
CA GLY A 130 -0.32 -3.77 5.65
C GLY A 130 0.75 -4.45 6.47
N LEU A 131 1.07 -5.70 6.14
CA LEU A 131 2.24 -6.38 6.65
C LEU A 131 3.46 -5.90 5.87
N HIS A 132 4.28 -5.07 6.51
CA HIS A 132 5.42 -4.44 5.87
C HIS A 132 6.72 -4.90 6.52
N HIS A 133 7.50 -5.70 5.77
CA HIS A 133 8.87 -6.00 6.15
C HIS A 133 9.76 -4.81 5.78
N ALA A 134 10.31 -4.15 6.80
CA ALA A 134 11.11 -2.94 6.59
C ALA A 134 12.31 -3.23 5.69
N LYS A 135 12.60 -2.30 4.78
CA LYS A 135 13.71 -2.45 3.82
C LYS A 135 15.08 -2.53 4.49
N ASP A 136 15.22 -1.90 5.65
CA ASP A 136 16.46 -1.86 6.40
C ASP A 136 16.62 -3.09 7.33
N ASP A 137 15.60 -3.94 7.43
CA ASP A 137 15.66 -5.22 8.13
C ASP A 137 16.27 -6.28 7.20
N THR A 138 17.35 -6.94 7.69
CA THR A 138 18.13 -7.94 6.94
C THR A 138 17.71 -9.37 7.24
N GLY A 139 16.67 -9.59 8.02
CA GLY A 139 16.15 -10.92 8.35
C GLY A 139 15.60 -11.67 7.12
N ALA A 140 15.64 -13.00 7.16
CA ALA A 140 14.97 -13.82 6.15
C ALA A 140 13.45 -13.61 6.28
N PHE A 141 12.79 -13.18 5.20
CA PHE A 141 11.36 -12.93 5.13
C PHE A 141 10.70 -13.86 4.14
N ASP A 142 9.76 -14.69 4.61
CA ASP A 142 8.81 -15.40 3.74
C ASP A 142 7.43 -14.72 3.92
N ALA A 143 6.97 -14.08 2.86
CA ALA A 143 5.73 -13.32 2.89
C ALA A 143 4.51 -14.21 3.14
N ALA A 144 4.49 -15.42 2.59
CA ALA A 144 3.37 -16.35 2.76
C ALA A 144 3.28 -16.85 4.20
N ASP A 145 4.41 -17.21 4.82
CA ASP A 145 4.45 -17.63 6.23
C ASP A 145 4.04 -16.49 7.16
N SER A 146 4.47 -15.27 6.88
CA SER A 146 4.09 -14.08 7.65
C SER A 146 2.59 -13.80 7.58
N VAL A 147 2.00 -13.86 6.38
CA VAL A 147 0.55 -13.70 6.17
C VAL A 147 -0.23 -14.81 6.86
N ALA A 148 0.21 -16.08 6.78
CA ALA A 148 -0.45 -17.19 7.45
C ALA A 148 -0.46 -17.03 8.97
N SER A 149 0.71 -16.72 9.55
CA SER A 149 0.86 -16.50 10.99
C SER A 149 0.01 -15.34 11.49
N PHE A 150 -0.01 -14.22 10.74
CA PHE A 150 -0.82 -13.07 11.05
C PHE A 150 -2.33 -13.40 11.01
N HIS A 151 -2.79 -14.03 9.94
CA HIS A 151 -4.20 -14.38 9.78
C HIS A 151 -4.67 -15.41 10.83
N GLN A 152 -3.80 -16.35 11.21
CA GLN A 152 -4.11 -17.31 12.29
C GLN A 152 -4.32 -16.58 13.63
N LYS A 153 -3.52 -15.55 13.90
CA LYS A 153 -3.57 -14.79 15.15
C LYS A 153 -4.71 -13.76 15.18
N TYR A 154 -5.04 -13.16 14.04
CA TYR A 154 -6.04 -12.11 13.87
C TYR A 154 -7.05 -12.45 12.77
N PRO A 155 -7.87 -13.51 12.95
CA PRO A 155 -8.79 -14.00 11.91
C PRO A 155 -9.93 -13.02 11.57
N GLN A 156 -10.19 -12.02 12.42
CA GLN A 156 -11.14 -10.93 12.19
C GLN A 156 -10.66 -9.94 11.12
N ILE A 157 -9.34 -9.77 10.95
CA ILE A 157 -8.76 -8.91 9.92
C ILE A 157 -8.86 -9.60 8.57
N LYS A 158 -9.67 -9.05 7.68
CA LYS A 158 -9.96 -9.67 6.36
C LYS A 158 -9.16 -9.08 5.22
N ARG A 159 -8.75 -7.82 5.32
CA ARG A 159 -8.09 -7.09 4.25
C ARG A 159 -6.60 -6.95 4.58
N ILE A 160 -5.82 -7.91 4.11
CA ILE A 160 -4.38 -8.00 4.39
C ILE A 160 -3.60 -7.72 3.11
N ASN A 161 -2.80 -6.68 3.11
CA ASN A 161 -1.82 -6.40 2.07
C ASN A 161 -0.41 -6.74 2.59
N VAL A 162 0.48 -7.15 1.70
CA VAL A 162 1.84 -7.55 2.09
C VAL A 162 2.89 -6.89 1.21
N ALA A 163 3.91 -6.31 1.86
CA ALA A 163 5.04 -5.61 1.25
C ALA A 163 6.38 -6.11 1.81
N GLY A 164 7.44 -5.88 1.05
CA GLY A 164 8.81 -6.16 1.47
C GLY A 164 9.44 -7.30 0.67
N GLY A 165 10.34 -6.95 -0.27
CA GLY A 165 11.16 -7.92 -1.01
C GLY A 165 10.42 -8.94 -1.88
N ILE A 166 9.16 -8.68 -2.23
CA ILE A 166 8.33 -9.62 -3.01
C ILE A 166 8.92 -9.86 -4.39
N ASP A 167 9.13 -11.14 -4.73
CA ASP A 167 9.49 -11.62 -6.06
C ASP A 167 8.36 -12.49 -6.65
N LEU A 168 8.53 -12.96 -7.89
CA LEU A 168 7.53 -13.77 -8.60
C LEU A 168 7.19 -15.07 -7.84
N ASN A 169 8.17 -15.70 -7.20
CA ASN A 169 7.94 -16.94 -6.44
C ASN A 169 7.09 -16.67 -5.19
N GLN A 170 7.38 -15.59 -4.47
CA GLN A 170 6.58 -15.18 -3.32
C GLN A 170 5.17 -14.75 -3.74
N ALA A 171 5.02 -14.01 -4.85
CA ALA A 171 3.71 -13.65 -5.39
C ALA A 171 2.86 -14.89 -5.71
N ARG A 172 3.46 -15.91 -6.32
CA ARG A 172 2.79 -17.20 -6.61
C ARG A 172 2.39 -17.94 -5.33
N LYS A 173 3.27 -18.00 -4.32
CA LYS A 173 2.95 -18.62 -3.02
C LYS A 173 1.78 -17.92 -2.33
N LEU A 174 1.79 -16.60 -2.28
CA LEU A 174 0.72 -15.80 -1.70
C LEU A 174 -0.62 -16.00 -2.44
N LYS A 175 -0.58 -16.06 -3.78
CA LYS A 175 -1.77 -16.37 -4.58
C LYS A 175 -2.32 -17.77 -4.27
N ALA A 176 -1.47 -18.77 -4.21
CA ALA A 176 -1.86 -20.14 -3.88
C ALA A 176 -2.43 -20.26 -2.47
N GLN A 177 -1.93 -19.49 -1.51
CA GLN A 177 -2.43 -19.42 -0.14
C GLN A 177 -3.82 -18.78 -0.05
N GLY A 178 -4.10 -17.74 -0.85
CA GLY A 178 -5.43 -17.12 -0.97
C GLY A 178 -5.88 -16.27 0.23
N ILE A 179 -4.97 -15.83 1.09
CA ILE A 179 -5.27 -15.03 2.28
C ILE A 179 -5.06 -13.53 1.99
N ALA A 180 -3.92 -13.15 1.41
CA ALA A 180 -3.63 -11.75 1.11
C ALA A 180 -4.58 -11.19 0.03
N GLU A 181 -5.11 -9.98 0.27
CA GLU A 181 -5.91 -9.22 -0.72
C GLU A 181 -5.02 -8.66 -1.82
N THR A 182 -3.87 -8.10 -1.44
CA THR A 182 -2.96 -7.40 -2.36
C THR A 182 -1.51 -7.71 -2.04
N VAL A 183 -0.72 -7.90 -3.09
CA VAL A 183 0.75 -7.93 -3.00
C VAL A 183 1.34 -6.62 -3.50
N ILE A 184 2.28 -6.06 -2.74
CA ILE A 184 2.92 -4.77 -3.04
C ILE A 184 4.34 -5.02 -3.56
N VAL A 185 4.61 -4.56 -4.78
CA VAL A 185 5.88 -4.76 -5.46
C VAL A 185 6.49 -3.41 -5.84
N GLY A 186 7.64 -3.10 -5.30
CA GLY A 186 8.37 -1.86 -5.60
C GLY A 186 9.48 -2.10 -6.65
N SER A 187 10.70 -2.23 -6.17
CA SER A 187 11.91 -2.22 -7.03
C SER A 187 11.94 -3.28 -8.12
N LYS A 188 11.29 -4.42 -7.93
CA LYS A 188 11.24 -5.49 -8.94
C LYS A 188 10.44 -5.11 -10.19
N ILE A 189 9.52 -4.16 -10.07
CA ILE A 189 8.79 -3.55 -11.19
C ILE A 189 9.50 -2.25 -11.60
N VAL A 190 9.56 -1.27 -10.70
CA VAL A 190 9.98 0.11 -11.00
C VAL A 190 11.42 0.23 -11.48
N LYS A 191 12.33 -0.67 -11.04
CA LYS A 191 13.75 -0.68 -11.43
C LYS A 191 14.09 -1.78 -12.45
N ALA A 192 13.09 -2.47 -12.99
CA ALA A 192 13.31 -3.42 -14.08
C ALA A 192 13.76 -2.69 -15.34
N ALA A 193 14.48 -3.39 -16.22
CA ALA A 193 14.85 -2.84 -17.53
C ALA A 193 13.62 -2.48 -18.38
N ASP A 194 12.53 -3.22 -18.21
CA ASP A 194 11.20 -2.94 -18.76
C ASP A 194 10.16 -3.10 -17.63
N PRO A 195 9.72 -1.99 -16.99
CA PRO A 195 8.74 -2.02 -15.92
C PRO A 195 7.37 -2.61 -16.35
N VAL A 196 6.96 -2.35 -17.59
CA VAL A 196 5.70 -2.85 -18.15
C VAL A 196 5.73 -4.37 -18.31
N ALA A 197 6.82 -4.92 -18.83
CA ALA A 197 7.00 -6.36 -18.93
C ALA A 197 7.03 -7.01 -17.54
N ALA A 198 7.75 -6.43 -16.59
CA ALA A 198 7.83 -6.92 -15.21
C ALA A 198 6.45 -6.92 -14.52
N ALA A 199 5.69 -5.82 -14.62
CA ALA A 199 4.33 -5.74 -14.08
C ALA A 199 3.41 -6.82 -14.67
N LYS A 200 3.47 -7.05 -15.99
CA LYS A 200 2.70 -8.11 -16.65
C LYS A 200 3.07 -9.51 -16.16
N GLU A 201 4.35 -9.74 -15.85
CA GLU A 201 4.79 -11.02 -15.28
C GLU A 201 4.21 -11.22 -13.87
N PHE A 202 4.31 -10.20 -13.00
CA PHE A 202 3.69 -10.25 -11.67
C PHE A 202 2.17 -10.42 -11.77
N MET A 203 1.51 -9.70 -12.68
CA MET A 203 0.06 -9.83 -12.87
C MET A 203 -0.37 -11.26 -13.23
N LYS A 204 0.42 -12.00 -14.03
CA LYS A 204 0.15 -13.42 -14.33
C LYS A 204 0.22 -14.31 -13.10
N GLU A 205 1.12 -14.01 -12.16
CA GLU A 205 1.27 -14.80 -10.93
C GLU A 205 0.16 -14.51 -9.90
N VAL A 206 -0.49 -13.34 -9.96
CA VAL A 206 -1.52 -12.94 -8.99
C VAL A 206 -2.96 -13.13 -9.47
N LYS A 207 -3.19 -13.29 -10.78
CA LYS A 207 -4.52 -13.60 -11.35
C LYS A 207 -4.70 -15.09 -11.58
#